data_12315a51759d0d5531b8268bdfe71fe8
#
_entry.id   12315a51759d0d5531b8268bdfe71fe8
#
_cell.length_a   1.000
_cell.length_b   1.000
_cell.length_c   1.000
_cell.angle_alpha   90.00
_cell.angle_beta   90.00
_cell.angle_gamma   90.00
#
_symmetry.space_group_name_H-M   'P 1'
#
loop_
_entity.id
_entity.type
_entity.pdbx_description
1 polymer ?
#
loop_
_entity_poly.entity_id
_entity_poly.type
_entity_poly.pdbx_seq_one_letter_code
_entity_poly.pdbx_strand_id
1 'polypeptide(L)'
;QLTGNNCMNCHTYGNQDPGLSFFHLRGPGGGTVLNRNGVLRKIDLFTQGMLSGVVYGNFHPSGRYAVYSTNLVLPGFHTKKGERLEVYDSGSDLVVVDLDLNQVIPFPEDFPHDFRTFPVFSASGDAVYYCNAPRITVPDSIYHLRYDLLKIPFDPATGTWGNKVDTVVRASAMGLSVCTLLPQVPVAGS
;
A
#
# COMPACT_ATOMS: atom_id res chain seq x y z
N GLN A 1 4.53 -21.04 -16.63
CA GLN A 1 3.77 -21.10 -15.37
C GLN A 1 4.22 -19.93 -14.48
N LEU A 2 3.32 -18.95 -14.24
CA LEU A 2 3.64 -17.74 -13.46
C LEU A 2 3.64 -18.00 -11.94
N THR A 3 2.94 -19.05 -11.50
CA THR A 3 2.69 -19.32 -10.09
C THR A 3 3.06 -20.77 -9.77
N GLY A 4 4.18 -20.98 -9.14
CA GLY A 4 4.57 -22.30 -8.61
C GLY A 4 3.99 -22.53 -7.21
N ASN A 5 2.68 -22.77 -7.06
CA ASN A 5 1.97 -22.91 -5.77
C ASN A 5 2.02 -21.67 -4.87
N ASN A 6 2.22 -20.49 -5.43
CA ASN A 6 2.26 -19.25 -4.68
C ASN A 6 0.84 -18.71 -4.46
N CYS A 7 0.61 -18.06 -3.32
CA CYS A 7 -0.61 -17.30 -3.09
C CYS A 7 -0.64 -16.04 -3.97
N MET A 8 -1.78 -15.76 -4.57
CA MET A 8 -2.04 -14.53 -5.32
C MET A 8 -2.98 -13.64 -4.52
N ASN A 9 -2.59 -12.39 -4.30
CA ASN A 9 -3.42 -11.41 -3.59
C ASN A 9 -3.07 -9.97 -3.99
N CYS A 10 -3.69 -8.98 -3.31
CA CYS A 10 -3.42 -7.56 -3.49
C CYS A 10 -3.51 -7.13 -4.97
N HIS A 11 -4.62 -7.47 -5.62
CA HIS A 11 -4.88 -7.04 -7.00
C HIS A 11 -5.56 -5.67 -7.04
N THR A 12 -5.29 -4.91 -8.10
CA THR A 12 -5.98 -3.66 -8.39
C THR A 12 -6.02 -3.40 -9.91
N TYR A 13 -6.93 -2.52 -10.31
CA TYR A 13 -7.12 -2.08 -11.70
C TYR A 13 -6.84 -0.59 -11.82
N GLY A 14 -6.18 -0.19 -12.90
CA GLY A 14 -5.99 1.22 -13.25
C GLY A 14 -7.26 1.78 -13.88
N ASN A 15 -7.83 2.84 -13.31
CA ASN A 15 -9.02 3.52 -13.84
C ASN A 15 -10.22 2.59 -14.14
N GLN A 16 -10.36 1.49 -13.37
CA GLN A 16 -11.38 0.45 -13.61
C GLN A 16 -11.24 -0.25 -14.99
N ASP A 17 -10.10 -0.12 -15.64
CA ASP A 17 -9.79 -0.77 -16.90
C ASP A 17 -9.19 -2.16 -16.65
N PRO A 18 -9.86 -3.26 -17.09
CA PRO A 18 -9.32 -4.60 -16.97
C PRO A 18 -8.04 -4.82 -17.78
N GLY A 19 -7.78 -3.99 -18.79
CA GLY A 19 -6.55 -3.97 -19.56
C GLY A 19 -5.33 -3.47 -18.80
N LEU A 20 -5.55 -2.75 -17.68
CA LEU A 20 -4.49 -2.26 -16.81
C LEU A 20 -4.71 -2.78 -15.39
N SER A 21 -3.96 -3.77 -15.00
CA SER A 21 -4.09 -4.37 -13.67
C SER A 21 -2.77 -4.91 -13.16
N PHE A 22 -2.64 -5.05 -11.84
CA PHE A 22 -1.57 -5.81 -11.25
C PHE A 22 -2.09 -6.71 -10.12
N PHE A 23 -1.33 -7.74 -9.81
CA PHE A 23 -1.52 -8.59 -8.66
C PHE A 23 -0.17 -9.06 -8.11
N HIS A 24 -0.13 -9.37 -6.83
CA HIS A 24 1.08 -9.78 -6.15
C HIS A 24 1.09 -11.29 -5.89
N LEU A 25 2.21 -11.93 -6.24
CA LEU A 25 2.50 -13.33 -5.95
C LEU A 25 3.37 -13.42 -4.70
N ARG A 26 2.91 -14.11 -3.68
CA ARG A 26 3.67 -14.37 -2.45
C ARG A 26 4.38 -15.71 -2.52
N GLY A 27 5.52 -15.80 -1.84
CA GLY A 27 6.32 -17.04 -1.73
C GLY A 27 7.57 -17.03 -2.61
N PRO A 28 8.31 -18.16 -2.64
CA PRO A 28 9.55 -18.25 -3.40
C PRO A 28 9.33 -17.92 -4.88
N GLY A 29 10.14 -17.02 -5.41
CA GLY A 29 9.98 -16.51 -6.77
C GLY A 29 8.74 -15.63 -6.98
N GLY A 30 8.14 -15.10 -5.92
CA GLY A 30 7.05 -14.15 -5.95
C GLY A 30 7.40 -12.85 -6.66
N GLY A 31 6.54 -11.84 -6.55
CA GLY A 31 6.69 -10.51 -7.16
C GLY A 31 5.37 -9.98 -7.69
N THR A 32 5.39 -8.78 -8.24
CA THR A 32 4.21 -8.16 -8.84
C THR A 32 4.10 -8.55 -10.32
N VAL A 33 2.92 -8.97 -10.74
CA VAL A 33 2.61 -9.18 -12.16
C VAL A 33 1.77 -8.03 -12.65
N LEU A 34 2.29 -7.27 -13.60
CA LEU A 34 1.62 -6.20 -14.29
C LEU A 34 0.99 -6.75 -15.57
N ASN A 35 -0.30 -6.50 -15.76
CA ASN A 35 -1.01 -6.70 -17.01
C ASN A 35 -1.19 -5.35 -17.72
N ARG A 36 -0.75 -5.26 -18.98
CA ARG A 36 -1.08 -4.15 -19.86
C ARG A 36 -1.65 -4.73 -21.16
N ASN A 37 -2.97 -4.61 -21.33
CA ASN A 37 -3.69 -5.09 -22.51
C ASN A 37 -3.39 -6.56 -22.88
N GLY A 38 -3.39 -7.43 -21.87
CA GLY A 38 -3.11 -8.87 -22.04
C GLY A 38 -1.63 -9.24 -22.04
N VAL A 39 -0.72 -8.27 -22.08
CA VAL A 39 0.72 -8.52 -21.94
C VAL A 39 1.08 -8.56 -20.47
N LEU A 40 1.48 -9.74 -19.98
CA LEU A 40 1.87 -9.95 -18.60
C LEU A 40 3.37 -9.76 -18.43
N ARG A 41 3.77 -8.92 -17.49
CA ARG A 41 5.16 -8.71 -17.09
C ARG A 41 5.31 -8.89 -15.58
N LYS A 42 6.20 -9.78 -15.17
CA LYS A 42 6.57 -9.90 -13.76
C LYS A 42 7.62 -8.85 -13.43
N ILE A 43 7.40 -8.14 -12.33
CA ILE A 43 8.29 -7.09 -11.82
C ILE A 43 8.73 -7.51 -10.43
N ASP A 44 10.02 -7.51 -10.20
CA ASP A 44 10.58 -7.61 -8.85
C ASP A 44 10.75 -6.19 -8.33
N LEU A 45 9.92 -5.83 -7.37
CA LEU A 45 9.91 -4.49 -6.76
C LEU A 45 10.65 -4.44 -5.42
N PHE A 46 11.19 -5.58 -4.97
CA PHE A 46 11.94 -5.61 -3.73
C PHE A 46 13.33 -5.01 -3.94
N THR A 47 13.57 -3.85 -3.33
CA THR A 47 14.85 -3.15 -3.40
C THR A 47 15.40 -2.89 -2.00
N GLN A 48 16.69 -2.57 -1.93
CA GLN A 48 17.31 -2.19 -0.66
C GLN A 48 16.58 -0.97 -0.06
N GLY A 49 16.31 -1.02 1.23
CA GLY A 49 15.58 0.02 1.96
C GLY A 49 14.07 -0.20 2.08
N MET A 50 13.50 -1.15 1.36
CA MET A 50 12.09 -1.54 1.56
C MET A 50 11.95 -2.47 2.77
N LEU A 51 10.87 -2.29 3.53
CA LEU A 51 10.58 -3.13 4.70
C LEU A 51 10.22 -4.56 4.32
N SER A 52 9.49 -4.72 3.21
CA SER A 52 9.02 -6.01 2.71
C SER A 52 8.61 -5.90 1.23
N GLY A 53 8.06 -6.98 0.69
CA GLY A 53 7.36 -6.91 -0.59
C GLY A 53 6.15 -5.97 -0.55
N VAL A 54 5.74 -5.49 -1.73
CA VAL A 54 4.64 -4.52 -1.85
C VAL A 54 3.28 -5.16 -1.57
N VAL A 55 2.41 -4.38 -0.92
CA VAL A 55 1.01 -4.71 -0.66
C VAL A 55 0.15 -3.45 -0.87
N TYR A 56 -1.18 -3.57 -0.87
CA TYR A 56 -2.14 -2.45 -0.93
C TYR A 56 -1.76 -1.38 -1.95
N GLY A 57 -1.76 -1.76 -3.23
CA GLY A 57 -1.36 -0.86 -4.28
C GLY A 57 -2.51 -0.14 -4.98
N ASN A 58 -2.23 1.04 -5.53
CA ASN A 58 -3.15 1.82 -6.35
C ASN A 58 -2.42 2.44 -7.53
N PHE A 59 -3.06 2.45 -8.70
CA PHE A 59 -2.50 3.10 -9.89
C PHE A 59 -2.67 4.62 -9.85
N HIS A 60 -1.67 5.30 -10.34
CA HIS A 60 -1.79 6.70 -10.77
C HIS A 60 -2.73 6.78 -12.00
N PRO A 61 -3.53 7.86 -12.15
CA PRO A 61 -4.46 7.99 -13.29
C PRO A 61 -3.82 7.86 -14.69
N SER A 62 -2.54 8.22 -14.83
CA SER A 62 -1.82 8.03 -16.10
C SER A 62 -1.49 6.57 -16.42
N GLY A 63 -1.61 5.64 -15.48
CA GLY A 63 -1.16 4.26 -15.62
C GLY A 63 0.38 4.06 -15.59
N ARG A 64 1.17 5.15 -15.56
CA ARG A 64 2.64 5.07 -15.49
C ARG A 64 3.15 4.71 -14.10
N TYR A 65 2.56 5.28 -13.06
CA TYR A 65 2.99 5.03 -11.68
C TYR A 65 1.99 4.15 -10.95
N ALA A 66 2.50 3.45 -9.94
CA ALA A 66 1.69 2.82 -8.90
C ALA A 66 2.27 3.13 -7.53
N VAL A 67 1.42 3.42 -6.55
CA VAL A 67 1.81 3.57 -5.16
C VAL A 67 1.47 2.31 -4.40
N TYR A 68 2.35 1.89 -3.48
CA TYR A 68 2.17 0.70 -2.64
C TYR A 68 2.54 1.01 -1.21
N SER A 69 1.99 0.22 -0.28
CA SER A 69 2.60 0.08 1.03
C SER A 69 3.48 -1.16 1.11
N THR A 70 4.50 -1.10 1.98
CA THR A 70 5.38 -2.21 2.33
C THR A 70 5.21 -2.50 3.81
N ASN A 71 4.70 -3.68 4.16
CA ASN A 71 4.30 -3.98 5.52
C ASN A 71 5.09 -5.16 6.10
N LEU A 72 5.65 -4.98 7.29
CA LEU A 72 6.17 -6.08 8.10
C LEU A 72 5.05 -6.66 8.93
N VAL A 73 4.59 -7.85 8.55
CA VAL A 73 3.44 -8.51 9.15
C VAL A 73 3.90 -9.54 10.17
N LEU A 74 3.37 -9.46 11.39
CA LEU A 74 3.55 -10.45 12.44
C LEU A 74 2.25 -11.22 12.67
N PRO A 75 2.22 -12.54 12.43
CA PRO A 75 1.07 -13.36 12.79
C PRO A 75 1.05 -13.60 14.30
N GLY A 76 -0.06 -13.25 14.94
CA GLY A 76 -0.34 -13.58 16.35
C GLY A 76 -1.21 -14.83 16.45
N PHE A 77 -0.75 -15.82 17.19
CA PHE A 77 -1.50 -17.05 17.43
C PHE A 77 -2.00 -17.05 18.88
N HIS A 78 -3.31 -17.22 19.06
CA HIS A 78 -3.92 -17.38 20.36
C HIS A 78 -3.98 -18.85 20.74
N THR A 79 -3.72 -19.15 22.01
CA THR A 79 -3.76 -20.52 22.55
C THR A 79 -5.14 -20.90 23.07
N LYS A 80 -6.04 -19.94 23.24
CA LYS A 80 -7.40 -20.19 23.72
C LYS A 80 -8.34 -20.57 22.57
N LYS A 81 -9.15 -21.59 22.79
CA LYS A 81 -10.16 -22.03 21.85
C LYS A 81 -11.18 -20.92 21.63
N GLY A 82 -11.41 -20.55 20.37
CA GLY A 82 -12.37 -19.51 19.97
C GLY A 82 -11.77 -18.11 19.77
N GLU A 83 -10.51 -17.89 20.13
CA GLU A 83 -9.81 -16.67 19.76
C GLU A 83 -9.35 -16.74 18.29
N ARG A 84 -9.42 -15.61 17.61
CA ARG A 84 -9.05 -15.54 16.19
C ARG A 84 -7.54 -15.37 16.04
N LEU A 85 -7.01 -15.90 14.93
CA LEU A 85 -5.70 -15.52 14.47
C LEU A 85 -5.71 -14.01 14.19
N GLU A 86 -4.78 -13.29 14.79
CA GLU A 86 -4.58 -11.88 14.55
C GLU A 86 -3.30 -11.65 13.76
N VAL A 87 -3.31 -10.62 12.94
CA VAL A 87 -2.17 -10.22 12.13
C VAL A 87 -1.91 -8.75 12.40
N TYR A 88 -0.67 -8.44 12.81
CA TYR A 88 -0.26 -7.10 13.15
C TYR A 88 0.79 -6.59 12.18
N ASP A 89 0.71 -5.32 11.82
CA ASP A 89 1.81 -4.62 11.18
C ASP A 89 2.79 -4.15 12.26
N SER A 90 4.04 -4.62 12.19
CA SER A 90 5.12 -4.15 13.05
C SER A 90 5.92 -3.01 12.43
N GLY A 91 5.68 -2.74 11.17
CA GLY A 91 6.22 -1.63 10.40
C GLY A 91 5.50 -1.54 9.07
N SER A 92 5.29 -0.32 8.60
CA SER A 92 4.76 -0.08 7.26
C SER A 92 5.30 1.24 6.71
N ASP A 93 5.52 1.30 5.40
CA ASP A 93 5.95 2.49 4.70
C ASP A 93 5.39 2.51 3.27
N LEU A 94 5.58 3.60 2.55
CA LEU A 94 5.09 3.79 1.20
C LEU A 94 6.22 3.81 0.19
N VAL A 95 5.92 3.32 -1.01
CA VAL A 95 6.77 3.48 -2.18
C VAL A 95 5.91 3.82 -3.40
N VAL A 96 6.42 4.65 -4.29
CA VAL A 96 5.90 4.78 -5.64
C VAL A 96 6.80 3.98 -6.57
N VAL A 97 6.21 3.37 -7.57
CA VAL A 97 6.94 2.65 -8.62
C VAL A 97 6.64 3.31 -9.95
N ASP A 98 7.68 3.70 -10.67
CA ASP A 98 7.58 4.00 -12.10
C ASP A 98 7.53 2.67 -12.87
N LEU A 99 6.37 2.32 -13.37
CA LEU A 99 6.12 1.04 -14.04
C LEU A 99 6.76 0.96 -15.44
N ASP A 100 7.06 2.09 -16.04
CA ASP A 100 7.72 2.15 -17.34
C ASP A 100 9.22 1.99 -17.22
N LEU A 101 9.81 2.65 -16.21
CA LEU A 101 11.26 2.57 -15.91
C LEU A 101 11.62 1.40 -14.99
N ASN A 102 10.62 0.76 -14.37
CA ASN A 102 10.82 -0.26 -13.34
C ASN A 102 11.67 0.25 -12.15
N GLN A 103 11.41 1.47 -11.73
CA GLN A 103 12.15 2.16 -10.69
C GLN A 103 11.27 2.37 -9.45
N VAL A 104 11.82 2.02 -8.28
CA VAL A 104 11.19 2.29 -6.98
C VAL A 104 11.60 3.67 -6.49
N ILE A 105 10.63 4.44 -6.05
CA ILE A 105 10.76 5.79 -5.50
C ILE A 105 10.30 5.71 -4.04
N PRO A 106 11.23 5.64 -3.07
CA PRO A 106 10.86 5.52 -1.65
C PRO A 106 10.18 6.77 -1.13
N PHE A 107 9.41 6.63 -0.06
CA PHE A 107 8.86 7.78 0.67
C PHE A 107 10.02 8.61 1.24
N PRO A 108 9.91 9.96 1.30
CA PRO A 108 11.00 10.81 1.76
C PRO A 108 11.39 10.53 3.22
N GLU A 109 12.70 10.48 3.47
CA GLU A 109 13.26 10.19 4.80
C GLU A 109 13.13 11.36 5.80
N ASP A 110 12.87 12.56 5.31
CA ASP A 110 12.72 13.77 6.15
C ASP A 110 11.47 13.77 7.04
N PHE A 111 10.57 12.80 6.83
CA PHE A 111 9.37 12.63 7.65
C PHE A 111 9.56 11.56 8.73
N PRO A 112 8.87 11.68 9.90
CA PRO A 112 8.93 10.67 10.95
C PRO A 112 8.65 9.27 10.42
N HIS A 113 9.37 8.26 10.93
CA HIS A 113 9.15 6.86 10.59
C HIS A 113 7.90 6.29 11.29
N ASP A 114 6.73 6.75 10.87
CA ASP A 114 5.43 6.29 11.34
C ASP A 114 4.97 5.03 10.59
N PHE A 115 3.83 4.47 11.01
CA PHE A 115 3.13 3.47 10.21
C PHE A 115 2.36 4.17 9.09
N ARG A 116 2.74 3.92 7.83
CA ARG A 116 2.10 4.45 6.62
C ARG A 116 1.55 3.30 5.80
N THR A 117 0.25 3.32 5.49
CA THR A 117 -0.39 2.22 4.78
C THR A 117 -1.61 2.69 3.97
N PHE A 118 -2.17 1.81 3.14
CA PHE A 118 -3.35 2.04 2.31
C PHE A 118 -3.27 3.31 1.44
N PRO A 119 -2.22 3.45 0.61
CA PRO A 119 -2.08 4.62 -0.22
C PRO A 119 -3.03 4.61 -1.42
N VAL A 120 -3.52 5.81 -1.79
CA VAL A 120 -4.36 6.03 -2.97
C VAL A 120 -3.95 7.33 -3.63
N PHE A 121 -3.75 7.34 -4.95
CA PHE A 121 -3.57 8.58 -5.69
C PHE A 121 -4.85 9.40 -5.73
N SER A 122 -4.71 10.74 -5.73
CA SER A 122 -5.81 11.64 -6.10
C SER A 122 -6.30 11.36 -7.52
N ALA A 123 -7.55 11.75 -7.82
CA ALA A 123 -8.10 11.61 -9.17
C ALA A 123 -7.32 12.43 -10.23
N SER A 124 -6.67 13.53 -9.82
CA SER A 124 -5.75 14.33 -10.64
C SER A 124 -4.35 13.74 -10.77
N GLY A 125 -3.97 12.83 -9.88
CA GLY A 125 -2.63 12.26 -9.82
C GLY A 125 -1.57 13.13 -9.15
N ASP A 126 -1.93 14.32 -8.68
CA ASP A 126 -1.02 15.30 -8.09
C ASP A 126 -0.73 15.09 -6.60
N ALA A 127 -1.32 14.07 -6.00
CA ALA A 127 -1.14 13.75 -4.59
C ALA A 127 -1.42 12.29 -4.27
N VAL A 128 -0.88 11.84 -3.13
CA VAL A 128 -1.19 10.55 -2.51
C VAL A 128 -1.86 10.79 -1.17
N TYR A 129 -3.00 10.15 -0.96
CA TYR A 129 -3.66 10.02 0.34
C TYR A 129 -3.25 8.70 0.97
N TYR A 130 -3.01 8.71 2.27
CA TYR A 130 -2.60 7.50 2.98
C TYR A 130 -2.98 7.55 4.45
N CYS A 131 -3.05 6.38 5.06
CA CYS A 131 -3.27 6.25 6.49
C CYS A 131 -1.94 6.30 7.22
N ASN A 132 -1.85 7.13 8.27
CA ASN A 132 -0.65 7.32 9.08
C ASN A 132 -0.96 7.19 10.56
N ALA A 133 -0.15 6.46 11.27
CA ALA A 133 -0.20 6.39 12.73
C ALA A 133 1.22 6.47 13.31
N PRO A 134 1.40 7.09 14.49
CA PRO A 134 2.67 7.08 15.17
C PRO A 134 3.17 5.66 15.40
N ARG A 135 4.46 5.44 15.26
CA ARG A 135 5.07 4.14 15.51
C ARG A 135 4.87 3.74 16.97
N ILE A 136 4.38 2.53 17.18
CA ILE A 136 4.17 1.95 18.49
C ILE A 136 4.88 0.60 18.61
N THR A 137 5.03 0.11 19.85
CA THR A 137 5.51 -1.25 20.10
C THR A 137 4.33 -2.22 19.98
N VAL A 138 4.42 -3.18 19.06
CA VAL A 138 3.43 -4.25 18.91
C VAL A 138 3.93 -5.53 19.59
N PRO A 139 3.04 -6.41 20.11
CA PRO A 139 1.56 -6.30 20.06
C PRO A 139 0.93 -5.44 21.17
N ASP A 140 1.67 -5.07 22.22
CA ASP A 140 1.11 -4.57 23.49
C ASP A 140 0.28 -3.30 23.36
N SER A 141 0.61 -2.45 22.39
CA SER A 141 -0.04 -1.15 22.19
C SER A 141 -0.99 -1.10 20.99
N ILE A 142 -1.26 -2.23 20.33
CA ILE A 142 -2.06 -2.28 19.09
C ILE A 142 -3.46 -1.69 19.26
N TYR A 143 -4.08 -1.87 20.42
CA TYR A 143 -5.42 -1.34 20.72
C TYR A 143 -5.47 0.20 20.81
N HIS A 144 -4.31 0.84 20.97
CA HIS A 144 -4.19 2.30 21.00
C HIS A 144 -3.87 2.90 19.64
N LEU A 145 -3.60 2.06 18.65
CA LEU A 145 -3.27 2.52 17.30
C LEU A 145 -4.46 3.25 16.67
N ARG A 146 -4.22 4.47 16.21
CA ARG A 146 -5.21 5.29 15.52
C ARG A 146 -4.56 5.90 14.29
N TYR A 147 -5.19 5.70 13.15
CA TYR A 147 -4.70 6.21 11.87
C TYR A 147 -5.40 7.51 11.49
N ASP A 148 -4.61 8.55 11.29
CA ASP A 148 -5.04 9.77 10.61
C ASP A 148 -5.04 9.53 9.09
N LEU A 149 -5.86 10.29 8.36
CA LEU A 149 -5.76 10.38 6.90
C LEU A 149 -4.89 11.58 6.55
N LEU A 150 -3.79 11.32 5.88
CA LEU A 150 -2.84 12.33 5.44
C LEU A 150 -2.81 12.43 3.91
N LYS A 151 -2.27 13.54 3.42
CA LYS A 151 -2.06 13.83 2.01
C LYS A 151 -0.64 14.37 1.81
N ILE A 152 0.07 13.85 0.82
CA ILE A 152 1.36 14.36 0.35
C ILE A 152 1.27 14.65 -1.16
N PRO A 153 1.77 15.79 -1.65
CA PRO A 153 1.85 16.04 -3.08
C PRO A 153 2.76 15.05 -3.80
N PHE A 154 2.44 14.79 -5.06
CA PHE A 154 3.27 13.99 -5.97
C PHE A 154 3.32 14.68 -7.32
N ASP A 155 4.52 14.87 -7.85
CA ASP A 155 4.70 15.42 -9.20
C ASP A 155 4.90 14.28 -10.22
N PRO A 156 3.89 13.97 -11.05
CA PRO A 156 3.99 12.89 -12.03
C PRO A 156 4.92 13.22 -13.22
N ALA A 157 5.29 14.51 -13.43
CA ALA A 157 6.21 14.87 -14.49
C ALA A 157 7.65 14.46 -14.15
N THR A 158 8.04 14.63 -12.90
CA THR A 158 9.37 14.30 -12.39
C THR A 158 9.41 12.98 -11.64
N GLY A 159 8.27 12.44 -11.20
CA GLY A 159 8.19 11.25 -10.36
C GLY A 159 8.66 11.53 -8.93
N THR A 160 8.39 12.70 -8.38
CA THR A 160 8.91 13.09 -7.05
C THR A 160 7.79 13.35 -6.04
N TRP A 161 8.07 13.00 -4.80
CA TRP A 161 7.23 13.35 -3.67
C TRP A 161 7.39 14.83 -3.32
N GLY A 162 6.30 15.44 -2.85
CA GLY A 162 6.36 16.77 -2.24
C GLY A 162 7.05 16.75 -0.87
N ASN A 163 7.34 17.92 -0.36
CA ASN A 163 8.06 18.13 0.91
C ASN A 163 7.15 18.54 2.07
N LYS A 164 5.84 18.49 1.89
CA LYS A 164 4.86 18.86 2.91
C LYS A 164 3.72 17.85 2.99
N VAL A 165 3.41 17.42 4.20
CA VAL A 165 2.26 16.54 4.48
C VAL A 165 1.15 17.38 5.13
N ASP A 166 -0.07 17.23 4.61
CA ASP A 166 -1.26 17.84 5.17
C ASP A 166 -2.15 16.78 5.84
N THR A 167 -2.63 17.06 7.05
CA THR A 167 -3.63 16.23 7.72
C THR A 167 -5.01 16.52 7.14
N VAL A 168 -5.64 15.52 6.53
CA VAL A 168 -6.98 15.62 5.97
C VAL A 168 -8.03 15.34 7.03
N VAL A 169 -7.85 14.24 7.78
CA VAL A 169 -8.74 13.85 8.88
C VAL A 169 -7.91 13.29 10.04
N ARG A 170 -8.24 13.74 11.25
CA ARG A 170 -7.65 13.19 12.47
C ARG A 170 -8.55 12.11 13.07
N ALA A 171 -7.97 10.98 13.45
CA ALA A 171 -8.67 9.89 14.12
C ALA A 171 -9.33 10.35 15.43
N SER A 172 -8.66 11.24 16.17
CA SER A 172 -9.18 11.83 17.42
C SER A 172 -10.48 12.61 17.24
N ALA A 173 -10.71 13.21 16.07
CA ALA A 173 -11.91 13.97 15.76
C ALA A 173 -13.14 13.10 15.47
N MET A 174 -12.94 11.82 15.15
CA MET A 174 -14.02 10.92 14.71
C MET A 174 -14.29 9.77 15.69
N GLY A 175 -13.49 9.58 16.71
CA GLY A 175 -13.63 8.46 17.67
C GLY A 175 -13.39 7.07 17.08
N LEU A 176 -12.99 6.99 15.80
CA LEU A 176 -12.77 5.75 15.04
C LEU A 176 -11.42 5.82 14.30
N SER A 177 -10.88 4.68 13.92
CA SER A 177 -9.74 4.63 12.99
C SER A 177 -10.21 5.05 11.60
N VAL A 178 -9.65 6.13 11.04
CA VAL A 178 -10.07 6.71 9.76
C VAL A 178 -9.87 5.75 8.57
N CYS A 179 -8.94 4.82 8.67
CA CYS A 179 -8.65 3.86 7.59
C CYS A 179 -9.79 2.88 7.28
N THR A 180 -10.76 2.75 8.18
CA THR A 180 -12.01 2.01 7.88
C THR A 180 -12.95 2.78 6.97
N LEU A 181 -12.71 4.07 6.74
CA LEU A 181 -13.56 4.96 5.94
C LEU A 181 -13.06 5.18 4.51
N LEU A 182 -11.82 4.76 4.18
CA LEU A 182 -11.41 4.76 2.78
C LEU A 182 -12.33 3.80 2.03
N PRO A 183 -13.02 4.27 0.98
CA PRO A 183 -13.91 3.41 0.23
C PRO A 183 -13.07 2.23 -0.29
N GLN A 184 -13.34 1.06 0.25
CA GLN A 184 -13.06 -0.15 -0.50
C GLN A 184 -13.82 0.06 -1.81
N VAL A 185 -13.09 0.14 -2.92
CA VAL A 185 -13.70 0.24 -4.25
C VAL A 185 -14.79 -0.81 -4.27
N PRO A 186 -16.07 -0.44 -4.50
CA PRO A 186 -17.12 -1.42 -4.51
C PRO A 186 -16.74 -2.47 -5.54
N VAL A 187 -16.56 -3.71 -5.09
CA VAL A 187 -16.52 -4.85 -5.99
C VAL A 187 -17.84 -4.78 -6.70
N ALA A 188 -17.83 -4.46 -7.98
CA ALA A 188 -19.01 -4.48 -8.82
C ALA A 188 -19.67 -5.83 -8.59
N GLY A 189 -20.91 -5.79 -8.11
CA GLY A 189 -21.61 -6.97 -7.66
C GLY A 189 -21.67 -8.04 -8.75
N SER A 190 -21.53 -9.25 -8.27
CA SER A 190 -21.92 -10.48 -8.97
C SER A 190 -23.34 -10.43 -9.49
#